data_ce6f37c10b1fbbc7954d95f56c460f2e
#
_entry.id   ce6f37c10b1fbbc7954d95f56c460f2e
#
_cell.length_a   1.000
_cell.length_b   1.000
_cell.length_c   1.000
_cell.angle_alpha   90.00
_cell.angle_beta   90.00
_cell.angle_gamma   90.00
#
_symmetry.space_group_name_H-M   'P 1'
#
loop_
_entity.id
_entity.type
_entity.pdbx_description
1 polymer ?
#
loop_
_entity_poly.entity_id
_entity_poly.type
_entity_poly.pdbx_seq_one_letter_code
_entity_poly.pdbx_strand_id
1 'polypeptide(L)'
;MFHVEQASSPSLLLQESSAEIGVPLSTEQVQRFMVYLEQLQLWNQSFNLTSITLDDEIIIKHFVDALAALKADEIRVGASLLDVGTGAGFPGIPLKIARLDLNITLVEPAKKKSSFLHFIVGLLRLENVEIFDGSLERFMNEHLPYRSFDYLTTRALKQDLILRDGTKLLRQGGKAILYSSQPIPRSDLSANWLLMSEYAFQLRKGYGKRVISIATPS
;
A
#
# COMPACT_ATOMS: atom_id res chain seq x y z
N MET A 1 26.06 12.83 -31.26
CA MET A 1 25.57 13.63 -30.13
C MET A 1 24.92 12.66 -29.16
N PHE A 2 25.63 12.23 -28.14
CA PHE A 2 25.08 11.31 -27.12
C PHE A 2 24.23 12.15 -26.17
N HIS A 3 22.91 11.99 -26.19
CA HIS A 3 22.05 12.47 -25.13
C HIS A 3 22.38 11.64 -23.88
N VAL A 4 23.16 12.23 -22.98
CA VAL A 4 23.22 11.77 -21.60
C VAL A 4 21.83 12.10 -21.01
N GLU A 5 20.94 11.12 -20.89
CA GLU A 5 19.76 11.26 -20.05
C GLU A 5 20.26 11.63 -18.65
N GLN A 6 20.07 12.87 -18.25
CA GLN A 6 20.29 13.28 -16.88
C GLN A 6 19.35 12.44 -16.02
N ALA A 7 19.93 11.56 -15.20
CA ALA A 7 19.16 10.80 -14.24
C ALA A 7 18.34 11.79 -13.41
N SER A 8 17.01 11.74 -13.57
CA SER A 8 16.11 12.59 -12.78
C SER A 8 16.33 12.30 -11.30
N SER A 9 16.35 13.33 -10.46
CA SER A 9 16.48 13.11 -9.02
C SER A 9 15.34 12.22 -8.51
N PRO A 10 15.57 11.38 -7.49
CA PRO A 10 14.52 10.54 -6.91
C PRO A 10 13.24 11.31 -6.57
N SER A 11 13.37 12.52 -6.05
CA SER A 11 12.23 13.39 -5.74
C SER A 11 11.43 13.82 -6.99
N LEU A 12 12.12 14.19 -8.06
CA LEU A 12 11.50 14.57 -9.33
C LEU A 12 10.81 13.36 -9.98
N LEU A 13 11.47 12.20 -9.97
CA LEU A 13 10.87 10.94 -10.47
C LEU A 13 9.56 10.61 -9.74
N LEU A 14 9.54 10.74 -8.41
CA LEU A 14 8.32 10.51 -7.62
C LEU A 14 7.22 11.52 -7.98
N GLN A 15 7.54 12.83 -8.03
CA GLN A 15 6.57 13.87 -8.35
C GLN A 15 5.93 13.66 -9.72
N GLU A 16 6.75 13.44 -10.73
CA GLU A 16 6.24 13.23 -12.10
C GLU A 16 5.41 11.95 -12.19
N SER A 17 5.91 10.83 -11.62
CA SER A 17 5.22 9.54 -11.74
C SER A 17 3.91 9.50 -10.96
N SER A 18 3.83 10.15 -9.81
CA SER A 18 2.59 10.26 -9.03
C SER A 18 1.58 11.16 -9.73
N ALA A 19 2.03 12.26 -10.34
CA ALA A 19 1.17 13.14 -11.12
C ALA A 19 0.60 12.44 -12.37
N GLU A 20 1.40 11.62 -13.06
CA GLU A 20 0.93 10.84 -14.22
C GLU A 20 -0.22 9.88 -13.89
N ILE A 21 -0.20 9.24 -12.73
CA ILE A 21 -1.30 8.39 -12.29
C ILE A 21 -2.47 9.18 -11.68
N GLY A 22 -2.42 10.53 -11.74
CA GLY A 22 -3.46 11.42 -11.22
C GLY A 22 -3.45 11.61 -9.71
N VAL A 23 -2.32 11.39 -9.04
CA VAL A 23 -2.12 11.58 -7.59
C VAL A 23 -0.94 12.54 -7.36
N PRO A 24 -1.10 13.85 -7.65
CA PRO A 24 -0.04 14.81 -7.44
C PRO A 24 0.29 14.93 -5.94
N LEU A 25 1.58 14.99 -5.61
CA LEU A 25 2.08 15.11 -4.25
C LEU A 25 2.56 16.53 -3.95
N SER A 26 2.31 17.02 -2.75
CA SER A 26 2.89 18.26 -2.26
C SER A 26 4.39 18.10 -1.99
N THR A 27 5.11 19.22 -1.89
CA THR A 27 6.54 19.22 -1.54
C THR A 27 6.80 18.52 -0.20
N GLU A 28 5.94 18.72 0.80
CA GLU A 28 6.07 18.08 2.10
C GLU A 28 5.87 16.57 2.02
N GLN A 29 4.89 16.10 1.24
CA GLN A 29 4.69 14.67 1.00
C GLN A 29 5.90 14.04 0.30
N VAL A 30 6.43 14.69 -0.73
CA VAL A 30 7.65 14.24 -1.41
C VAL A 30 8.83 14.15 -0.44
N GLN A 31 9.03 15.13 0.43
CA GLN A 31 10.08 15.08 1.45
C GLN A 31 9.92 13.88 2.38
N ARG A 32 8.70 13.60 2.85
CA ARG A 32 8.42 12.41 3.67
C ARG A 32 8.73 11.10 2.92
N PHE A 33 8.42 11.02 1.64
CA PHE A 33 8.78 9.87 0.82
C PHE A 33 10.30 9.72 0.65
N MET A 34 11.04 10.81 0.52
CA MET A 34 12.51 10.75 0.42
C MET A 34 13.14 10.26 1.72
N VAL A 35 12.65 10.72 2.87
CA VAL A 35 13.06 10.17 4.18
C VAL A 35 12.72 8.68 4.27
N TYR A 36 11.54 8.29 3.83
CA TYR A 36 11.14 6.87 3.82
C TYR A 36 12.05 6.02 2.92
N LEU A 37 12.39 6.50 1.72
CA LEU A 37 13.31 5.86 0.78
C LEU A 37 14.68 5.61 1.43
N GLU A 38 15.28 6.67 1.99
CA GLU A 38 16.57 6.60 2.66
C GLU A 38 16.57 5.57 3.80
N GLN A 39 15.58 5.63 4.67
CA GLN A 39 15.50 4.73 5.81
C GLN A 39 15.21 3.29 5.40
N LEU A 40 14.37 3.08 4.38
CA LEU A 40 14.13 1.75 3.84
C LEU A 40 15.41 1.11 3.32
N GLN A 41 16.23 1.85 2.59
CA GLN A 41 17.52 1.38 2.07
C GLN A 41 18.50 1.06 3.21
N LEU A 42 18.61 1.98 4.19
CA LEU A 42 19.50 1.80 5.33
C LEU A 42 19.17 0.53 6.13
N TRP A 43 17.90 0.35 6.46
CA TRP A 43 17.46 -0.85 7.20
C TRP A 43 17.55 -2.12 6.34
N ASN A 44 17.33 -2.00 5.03
CA ASN A 44 17.35 -3.14 4.12
C ASN A 44 18.75 -3.78 4.04
N GLN A 45 19.83 -3.02 4.26
CA GLN A 45 21.20 -3.53 4.33
C GLN A 45 21.37 -4.61 5.41
N SER A 46 20.60 -4.53 6.50
CA SER A 46 20.73 -5.45 7.65
C SER A 46 19.56 -6.43 7.77
N PHE A 47 18.38 -6.12 7.25
CA PHE A 47 17.15 -6.84 7.63
C PHE A 47 16.36 -7.46 6.47
N ASN A 48 16.78 -7.28 5.22
CA ASN A 48 16.08 -7.79 4.04
C ASN A 48 14.57 -7.46 4.05
N LEU A 49 14.24 -6.18 4.21
CA LEU A 49 12.87 -5.70 4.26
C LEU A 49 12.16 -5.87 2.91
N THR A 50 12.91 -5.67 1.80
CA THR A 50 12.45 -5.83 0.42
C THR A 50 13.58 -6.35 -0.46
N SER A 51 13.24 -7.07 -1.52
CA SER A 51 14.20 -7.50 -2.58
C SER A 51 14.52 -6.38 -3.57
N ILE A 52 13.75 -5.29 -3.58
CA ILE A 52 13.95 -4.14 -4.46
C ILE A 52 14.87 -3.16 -3.76
N THR A 53 16.01 -2.83 -4.38
CA THR A 53 17.08 -2.03 -3.75
C THR A 53 17.42 -0.74 -4.49
N LEU A 54 17.06 -0.63 -5.77
CA LEU A 54 17.31 0.56 -6.57
C LEU A 54 16.26 1.63 -6.29
N ASP A 55 16.68 2.89 -6.13
CA ASP A 55 15.81 4.03 -5.85
C ASP A 55 14.63 4.12 -6.79
N ASP A 56 14.91 4.08 -8.08
CA ASP A 56 13.91 4.19 -9.13
C ASP A 56 12.88 3.05 -9.05
N GLU A 57 13.34 1.85 -8.72
CA GLU A 57 12.45 0.70 -8.56
C GLU A 57 11.58 0.83 -7.31
N ILE A 58 12.16 1.28 -6.19
CA ILE A 58 11.39 1.51 -4.95
C ILE A 58 10.33 2.59 -5.21
N ILE A 59 10.73 3.71 -5.83
CA ILE A 59 9.81 4.80 -6.14
C ILE A 59 8.65 4.31 -7.01
N ILE A 60 8.96 3.65 -8.11
CA ILE A 60 7.93 3.26 -9.08
C ILE A 60 7.14 2.05 -8.62
N LYS A 61 7.81 0.96 -8.20
CA LYS A 61 7.16 -0.31 -7.88
C LYS A 61 6.58 -0.38 -6.46
N HIS A 62 7.00 0.52 -5.57
CA HIS A 62 6.48 0.55 -4.21
C HIS A 62 5.66 1.81 -3.94
N PHE A 63 6.20 3.02 -4.13
CA PHE A 63 5.49 4.24 -3.78
C PHE A 63 4.37 4.55 -4.77
N VAL A 64 4.69 4.68 -6.06
CA VAL A 64 3.70 5.04 -7.08
C VAL A 64 2.64 3.94 -7.24
N ASP A 65 3.06 2.66 -7.25
CA ASP A 65 2.13 1.52 -7.27
C ASP A 65 1.13 1.58 -6.10
N ALA A 66 1.62 1.85 -4.87
CA ALA A 66 0.76 1.99 -3.71
C ALA A 66 -0.25 3.15 -3.83
N LEU A 67 0.20 4.31 -4.34
CA LEU A 67 -0.62 5.50 -4.50
C LEU A 67 -1.77 5.33 -5.49
N ALA A 68 -1.68 4.39 -6.42
CA ALA A 68 -2.70 4.15 -7.45
C ALA A 68 -4.08 3.81 -6.86
N ALA A 69 -4.16 3.27 -5.64
CA ALA A 69 -5.42 3.04 -4.94
C ALA A 69 -6.25 4.31 -4.75
N LEU A 70 -5.59 5.47 -4.56
CA LEU A 70 -6.25 6.77 -4.40
C LEU A 70 -6.93 7.25 -5.69
N LYS A 71 -6.58 6.65 -6.84
CA LYS A 71 -7.22 6.89 -8.12
C LYS A 71 -8.26 5.84 -8.45
N ALA A 72 -8.07 4.62 -7.96
CA ALA A 72 -8.96 3.50 -8.23
C ALA A 72 -10.31 3.60 -7.51
N ASP A 73 -10.32 4.23 -6.33
CA ASP A 73 -11.54 4.48 -5.54
C ASP A 73 -11.49 5.84 -4.83
N GLU A 74 -12.66 6.46 -4.67
CA GLU A 74 -12.81 7.68 -3.89
C GLU A 74 -12.84 7.35 -2.39
N ILE A 75 -11.65 7.27 -1.79
CA ILE A 75 -11.51 6.96 -0.37
C ILE A 75 -12.01 8.13 0.46
N ARG A 76 -13.06 7.92 1.26
CA ARG A 76 -13.66 8.97 2.09
C ARG A 76 -12.69 9.54 3.13
N VAL A 77 -12.93 10.79 3.54
CA VAL A 77 -12.14 11.46 4.58
C VAL A 77 -12.27 10.70 5.90
N GLY A 78 -11.15 10.51 6.59
CA GLY A 78 -11.09 9.82 7.88
C GLY A 78 -11.36 8.31 7.81
N ALA A 79 -11.33 7.71 6.62
CA ALA A 79 -11.57 6.27 6.47
C ALA A 79 -10.57 5.43 7.26
N SER A 80 -11.06 4.29 7.78
CA SER A 80 -10.23 3.27 8.41
C SER A 80 -9.79 2.21 7.38
N LEU A 81 -8.50 1.91 7.35
CA LEU A 81 -7.88 0.97 6.43
C LEU A 81 -7.02 -0.06 7.18
N LEU A 82 -7.23 -1.33 6.90
CA LEU A 82 -6.38 -2.42 7.38
C LEU A 82 -5.48 -2.90 6.23
N ASP A 83 -4.17 -2.78 6.39
CA ASP A 83 -3.17 -3.29 5.46
C ASP A 83 -2.62 -4.63 5.96
N VAL A 84 -2.96 -5.71 5.27
CA VAL A 84 -2.66 -7.08 5.69
C VAL A 84 -1.35 -7.56 5.08
N GLY A 85 -0.40 -7.85 5.97
CA GLY A 85 0.93 -8.30 5.56
C GLY A 85 1.69 -7.19 4.84
N THR A 86 1.64 -6.03 5.45
CA THR A 86 2.17 -4.78 4.91
C THR A 86 3.67 -4.83 4.56
N GLY A 87 4.41 -5.76 5.12
CA GLY A 87 5.84 -5.88 4.88
C GLY A 87 6.60 -4.68 5.43
N ALA A 88 7.33 -4.00 4.58
CA ALA A 88 8.00 -2.74 4.94
C ALA A 88 7.05 -1.52 4.92
N GLY A 89 5.73 -1.73 4.96
CA GLY A 89 4.72 -0.66 5.02
C GLY A 89 3.96 -0.41 3.72
N PHE A 90 3.91 -1.39 2.81
CA PHE A 90 3.27 -1.22 1.50
C PHE A 90 1.98 -2.03 1.36
N PRO A 91 0.86 -1.37 1.00
CA PRO A 91 0.74 0.02 0.54
C PRO A 91 0.45 1.04 1.65
N GLY A 92 0.26 0.65 2.90
CA GLY A 92 -0.30 1.46 3.97
C GLY A 92 0.44 2.78 4.24
N ILE A 93 1.78 2.78 4.38
CA ILE A 93 2.56 4.00 4.67
C ILE A 93 2.52 5.00 3.50
N PRO A 94 2.73 4.63 2.22
CA PRO A 94 2.52 5.53 1.09
C PRO A 94 1.12 6.18 1.07
N LEU A 95 0.06 5.40 1.33
CA LEU A 95 -1.31 5.93 1.41
C LEU A 95 -1.45 6.93 2.56
N LYS A 96 -0.85 6.64 3.72
CA LYS A 96 -0.86 7.53 4.88
C LYS A 96 -0.11 8.84 4.61
N ILE A 97 1.05 8.80 3.95
CA ILE A 97 1.81 10.00 3.59
C ILE A 97 0.98 10.89 2.64
N ALA A 98 0.30 10.29 1.66
CA ALA A 98 -0.52 11.02 0.71
C ALA A 98 -1.86 11.52 1.32
N ARG A 99 -2.41 10.82 2.31
CA ARG A 99 -3.70 11.08 2.96
C ARG A 99 -3.55 10.99 4.48
N LEU A 100 -3.10 12.07 5.10
CA LEU A 100 -2.87 12.14 6.55
C LEU A 100 -4.14 11.95 7.40
N ASP A 101 -5.29 12.14 6.81
CA ASP A 101 -6.60 11.93 7.45
C ASP A 101 -6.97 10.46 7.67
N LEU A 102 -6.34 9.52 6.95
CA LEU A 102 -6.64 8.10 7.08
C LEU A 102 -6.24 7.53 8.45
N ASN A 103 -7.05 6.60 8.95
CA ASN A 103 -6.75 5.79 10.13
C ASN A 103 -6.25 4.41 9.65
N ILE A 104 -4.97 4.11 9.81
CA ILE A 104 -4.37 2.92 9.22
C ILE A 104 -3.93 1.93 10.30
N THR A 105 -4.30 0.67 10.12
CA THR A 105 -3.76 -0.44 10.88
C THR A 105 -2.89 -1.31 9.97
N LEU A 106 -1.63 -1.48 10.34
CA LEU A 106 -0.65 -2.28 9.63
C LEU A 106 -0.48 -3.63 10.34
N VAL A 107 -0.74 -4.75 9.64
CA VAL A 107 -0.57 -6.11 10.20
C VAL A 107 0.67 -6.74 9.58
N GLU A 108 1.69 -7.06 10.40
CA GLU A 108 2.94 -7.67 9.95
C GLU A 108 3.48 -8.67 10.98
N PRO A 109 3.61 -9.97 10.63
CA PRO A 109 4.08 -10.99 11.57
C PRO A 109 5.59 -11.01 11.75
N ALA A 110 6.38 -10.47 10.81
CA ALA A 110 7.84 -10.54 10.88
C ALA A 110 8.39 -9.42 11.77
N LYS A 111 8.90 -9.77 12.95
CA LYS A 111 9.40 -8.82 13.97
C LYS A 111 10.36 -7.76 13.43
N LYS A 112 11.28 -8.12 12.52
CA LYS A 112 12.22 -7.17 11.92
C LYS A 112 11.51 -6.11 11.09
N LYS A 113 10.48 -6.50 10.32
CA LYS A 113 9.66 -5.58 9.52
C LYS A 113 8.80 -4.71 10.41
N SER A 114 8.18 -5.30 11.41
CA SER A 114 7.38 -4.57 12.40
C SER A 114 8.23 -3.54 13.16
N SER A 115 9.46 -3.87 13.58
CA SER A 115 10.37 -2.89 14.18
C SER A 115 10.68 -1.72 13.25
N PHE A 116 10.85 -1.99 11.95
CA PHE A 116 11.00 -0.92 10.96
C PHE A 116 9.76 -0.06 10.86
N LEU A 117 8.55 -0.67 10.87
CA LEU A 117 7.29 0.08 10.83
C LEU A 117 7.16 1.04 12.01
N HIS A 118 7.42 0.57 13.23
CA HIS A 118 7.40 1.43 14.43
C HIS A 118 8.39 2.59 14.29
N PHE A 119 9.60 2.31 13.82
CA PHE A 119 10.62 3.33 13.60
C PHE A 119 10.18 4.38 12.57
N ILE A 120 9.73 3.94 11.39
CA ILE A 120 9.42 4.87 10.29
C ILE A 120 8.16 5.69 10.55
N VAL A 121 7.13 5.09 11.17
CA VAL A 121 5.91 5.80 11.61
C VAL A 121 6.26 6.90 12.61
N GLY A 122 7.11 6.60 13.59
CA GLY A 122 7.58 7.57 14.56
C GLY A 122 8.42 8.69 13.94
N LEU A 123 9.38 8.33 13.08
CA LEU A 123 10.25 9.30 12.39
C LEU A 123 9.48 10.28 11.51
N LEU A 124 8.51 9.77 10.74
CA LEU A 124 7.66 10.58 9.85
C LEU A 124 6.51 11.27 10.61
N ARG A 125 6.37 11.03 11.91
CA ARG A 125 5.28 11.56 12.76
C ARG A 125 3.90 11.32 12.14
N LEU A 126 3.66 10.07 11.72
CA LEU A 126 2.38 9.67 11.15
C LEU A 126 1.39 9.34 12.27
N GLU A 127 0.46 10.23 12.53
CA GLU A 127 -0.61 10.04 13.51
C GLU A 127 -1.66 9.04 13.00
N ASN A 128 -2.43 8.44 13.90
CA ASN A 128 -3.48 7.48 13.56
C ASN A 128 -2.99 6.28 12.72
N VAL A 129 -1.79 5.80 13.01
CA VAL A 129 -1.24 4.56 12.48
C VAL A 129 -1.03 3.59 13.65
N GLU A 130 -1.68 2.46 13.58
CA GLU A 130 -1.50 1.33 14.51
C GLU A 130 -0.72 0.23 13.82
N ILE A 131 0.21 -0.40 14.54
CA ILE A 131 0.98 -1.53 14.06
C ILE A 131 0.65 -2.74 14.93
N PHE A 132 0.18 -3.80 14.28
CA PHE A 132 -0.07 -5.09 14.92
C PHE A 132 1.03 -6.08 14.57
N ASP A 133 1.81 -6.44 15.57
CA ASP A 133 2.95 -7.35 15.47
C ASP A 133 2.48 -8.81 15.47
N GLY A 134 1.84 -9.24 14.41
CA GLY A 134 1.26 -10.58 14.33
C GLY A 134 0.66 -10.94 12.99
N SER A 135 0.12 -12.15 12.91
CA SER A 135 -0.62 -12.63 11.74
C SER A 135 -2.04 -12.05 11.68
N LEU A 136 -2.65 -12.08 10.50
CA LEU A 136 -4.05 -11.71 10.32
C LEU A 136 -4.97 -12.58 11.21
N GLU A 137 -4.70 -13.88 11.31
CA GLU A 137 -5.48 -14.80 12.13
C GLU A 137 -5.45 -14.38 13.61
N ARG A 138 -4.26 -14.06 14.13
CA ARG A 138 -4.10 -13.56 15.49
C ARG A 138 -4.83 -12.23 15.68
N PHE A 139 -4.69 -11.30 14.73
CA PHE A 139 -5.42 -10.03 14.73
C PHE A 139 -6.93 -10.24 14.82
N MET A 140 -7.49 -11.14 14.00
CA MET A 140 -8.91 -11.46 14.01
C MET A 140 -9.34 -12.04 15.36
N ASN A 141 -8.59 -12.96 15.92
CA ASN A 141 -8.93 -13.59 17.22
C ASN A 141 -8.94 -12.57 18.38
N GLU A 142 -8.07 -11.57 18.34
CA GLU A 142 -7.97 -10.57 19.40
C GLU A 142 -8.97 -9.41 19.22
N HIS A 143 -9.44 -9.11 18.01
CA HIS A 143 -10.19 -7.89 17.70
C HIS A 143 -11.62 -8.12 17.17
N LEU A 144 -11.96 -9.30 16.63
CA LEU A 144 -13.34 -9.57 16.23
C LEU A 144 -14.21 -9.97 17.42
N PRO A 145 -15.51 -9.60 17.40
CA PRO A 145 -16.25 -8.87 16.34
C PRO A 145 -16.22 -7.34 16.52
N TYR A 146 -15.41 -6.81 17.41
CA TYR A 146 -15.50 -5.42 17.88
C TYR A 146 -14.84 -4.40 16.94
N ARG A 147 -14.11 -4.87 15.93
CA ARG A 147 -13.36 -3.99 15.03
C ARG A 147 -13.66 -4.28 13.57
N SER A 148 -14.05 -3.26 12.84
CA SER A 148 -14.30 -3.32 11.40
C SER A 148 -13.76 -2.09 10.68
N PHE A 149 -13.42 -2.26 9.40
CA PHE A 149 -12.74 -1.26 8.59
C PHE A 149 -13.58 -0.83 7.39
N ASP A 150 -13.32 0.38 6.90
CA ASP A 150 -13.87 0.84 5.62
C ASP A 150 -13.19 0.13 4.45
N TYR A 151 -11.87 -0.08 4.58
CA TYR A 151 -11.05 -0.67 3.55
C TYR A 151 -10.14 -1.76 4.11
N LEU A 152 -10.00 -2.82 3.33
CA LEU A 152 -8.92 -3.79 3.47
C LEU A 152 -7.99 -3.66 2.28
N THR A 153 -6.70 -3.82 2.50
CA THR A 153 -5.74 -3.87 1.42
C THR A 153 -4.69 -4.94 1.66
N THR A 154 -4.19 -5.47 0.58
CA THR A 154 -3.02 -6.34 0.56
C THR A 154 -2.35 -6.26 -0.79
N ARG A 155 -1.04 -6.50 -0.81
CA ARG A 155 -0.24 -6.56 -2.02
C ARG A 155 0.46 -7.92 -2.14
N ALA A 156 0.49 -8.47 -3.35
CA ALA A 156 1.10 -9.76 -3.68
C ALA A 156 0.36 -11.00 -3.12
N LEU A 157 1.08 -11.97 -2.59
CA LEU A 157 0.67 -13.35 -2.27
C LEU A 157 -0.43 -13.52 -1.20
N LYS A 158 -1.00 -12.44 -0.67
CA LYS A 158 -1.95 -12.51 0.46
C LYS A 158 -3.40 -12.22 0.07
N GLN A 159 -3.70 -12.08 -1.21
CA GLN A 159 -5.08 -11.84 -1.68
C GLN A 159 -6.03 -12.96 -1.24
N ASP A 160 -5.56 -14.21 -1.27
CA ASP A 160 -6.36 -15.36 -0.82
C ASP A 160 -6.83 -15.23 0.63
N LEU A 161 -6.01 -14.65 1.51
CA LEU A 161 -6.39 -14.41 2.90
C LEU A 161 -7.52 -13.38 3.00
N ILE A 162 -7.41 -12.29 2.23
CA ILE A 162 -8.47 -11.26 2.17
C ILE A 162 -9.74 -11.85 1.58
N LEU A 163 -9.65 -12.58 0.47
CA LEU A 163 -10.82 -13.16 -0.19
C LEU A 163 -11.51 -14.21 0.66
N ARG A 164 -10.78 -14.93 1.53
CA ARG A 164 -11.35 -15.94 2.43
C ARG A 164 -12.01 -15.31 3.67
N ASP A 165 -11.34 -14.41 4.35
CA ASP A 165 -11.71 -13.95 5.69
C ASP A 165 -12.04 -12.45 5.78
N GLY A 166 -11.71 -11.68 4.75
CA GLY A 166 -11.78 -10.21 4.78
C GLY A 166 -13.18 -9.65 4.98
N THR A 167 -14.23 -10.37 4.53
CA THR A 167 -15.62 -9.94 4.74
C THR A 167 -15.98 -9.75 6.21
N LYS A 168 -15.33 -10.51 7.11
CA LYS A 168 -15.53 -10.41 8.57
C LYS A 168 -14.92 -9.15 9.18
N LEU A 169 -13.99 -8.52 8.46
CA LEU A 169 -13.23 -7.35 8.91
C LEU A 169 -13.76 -6.04 8.32
N LEU A 170 -14.62 -6.13 7.30
CA LEU A 170 -15.23 -4.96 6.68
C LEU A 170 -16.53 -4.59 7.37
N ARG A 171 -16.77 -3.29 7.53
CA ARG A 171 -18.09 -2.76 7.87
C ARG A 171 -19.03 -2.85 6.67
N GLN A 172 -20.31 -2.64 6.89
CA GLN A 172 -21.29 -2.57 5.80
C GLN A 172 -20.88 -1.50 4.77
N GLY A 173 -20.81 -1.87 3.50
CA GLY A 173 -20.34 -1.02 2.41
C GLY A 173 -18.81 -0.85 2.35
N GLY A 174 -18.07 -1.58 3.17
CA GLY A 174 -16.61 -1.61 3.13
C GLY A 174 -16.09 -2.32 1.88
N LYS A 175 -14.84 -2.02 1.51
CA LYS A 175 -14.24 -2.48 0.25
C LYS A 175 -12.85 -3.08 0.47
N ALA A 176 -12.49 -4.06 -0.38
CA ALA A 176 -11.13 -4.55 -0.52
C ALA A 176 -10.44 -3.87 -1.70
N ILE A 177 -9.20 -3.43 -1.50
CA ILE A 177 -8.31 -2.84 -2.51
C ILE A 177 -7.21 -3.88 -2.77
N LEU A 178 -7.25 -4.50 -3.95
CA LEU A 178 -6.38 -5.60 -4.31
C LEU A 178 -5.42 -5.19 -5.43
N TYR A 179 -4.13 -5.34 -5.16
CA TYR A 179 -3.04 -4.97 -6.08
C TYR A 179 -2.57 -6.18 -6.86
N SER A 180 -2.55 -6.09 -8.19
CA SER A 180 -2.11 -7.18 -9.06
C SER A 180 -1.42 -6.66 -10.32
N SER A 181 -0.83 -7.55 -11.11
CA SER A 181 -0.31 -7.24 -12.45
C SER A 181 -1.33 -7.53 -13.55
N GLN A 182 -2.41 -8.24 -13.23
CA GLN A 182 -3.48 -8.65 -14.14
C GLN A 182 -4.83 -8.43 -13.47
N PRO A 183 -5.92 -8.24 -14.23
CA PRO A 183 -7.27 -8.28 -13.71
C PRO A 183 -7.52 -9.55 -12.88
N ILE A 184 -8.31 -9.45 -11.83
CA ILE A 184 -8.68 -10.62 -11.03
C ILE A 184 -9.77 -11.38 -11.79
N PRO A 185 -9.53 -12.64 -12.18
CA PRO A 185 -10.57 -13.45 -12.79
C PRO A 185 -11.78 -13.58 -11.83
N ARG A 186 -12.99 -13.46 -12.36
CA ARG A 186 -14.22 -13.61 -11.54
C ARG A 186 -14.28 -14.97 -10.86
N SER A 187 -13.66 -16.00 -11.44
CA SER A 187 -13.53 -17.33 -10.84
C SER A 187 -12.73 -17.36 -9.56
N ASP A 188 -11.79 -16.41 -9.40
CA ASP A 188 -10.88 -16.34 -8.25
C ASP A 188 -11.51 -15.56 -7.08
N LEU A 189 -12.55 -14.78 -7.38
CA LEU A 189 -13.39 -14.15 -6.35
C LEU A 189 -14.34 -15.23 -5.79
N SER A 190 -14.22 -15.51 -4.49
CA SER A 190 -15.21 -16.39 -3.85
C SER A 190 -16.63 -15.79 -3.96
N ALA A 191 -17.68 -16.61 -3.81
CA ALA A 191 -19.08 -16.20 -3.91
C ALA A 191 -19.46 -15.05 -2.94
N ASN A 192 -18.61 -14.78 -1.96
CA ASN A 192 -18.83 -13.74 -0.96
C ASN A 192 -18.33 -12.34 -1.39
N TRP A 193 -17.82 -12.18 -2.62
CA TRP A 193 -17.27 -10.93 -3.10
C TRP A 193 -17.85 -10.52 -4.46
N LEU A 194 -18.12 -9.23 -4.59
CA LEU A 194 -18.50 -8.57 -5.85
C LEU A 194 -17.38 -7.66 -6.31
N LEU A 195 -16.89 -7.85 -7.52
CA LEU A 195 -15.97 -6.95 -8.18
C LEU A 195 -16.73 -5.68 -8.61
N MET A 196 -16.34 -4.53 -8.05
CA MET A 196 -16.98 -3.24 -8.31
C MET A 196 -16.33 -2.52 -9.49
N SER A 197 -15.01 -2.44 -9.50
CA SER A 197 -14.24 -1.75 -10.54
C SER A 197 -12.82 -2.27 -10.60
N GLU A 198 -12.17 -1.98 -11.73
CA GLU A 198 -10.74 -2.21 -11.94
C GLU A 198 -10.10 -0.95 -12.55
N TYR A 199 -9.00 -0.52 -11.98
CA TYR A 199 -8.18 0.57 -12.49
C TYR A 199 -6.86 0.01 -12.99
N ALA A 200 -6.68 0.00 -14.31
CA ALA A 200 -5.46 -0.46 -14.96
C ALA A 200 -4.56 0.73 -15.33
N PHE A 201 -3.28 0.65 -15.05
CA PHE A 201 -2.30 1.66 -15.38
C PHE A 201 -0.94 1.06 -15.72
N GLN A 202 -0.08 1.89 -16.33
CA GLN A 202 1.27 1.50 -16.71
C GLN A 202 2.27 2.16 -15.75
N LEU A 203 3.16 1.37 -15.16
CA LEU A 203 4.30 1.90 -14.43
C LEU A 203 5.34 2.48 -15.40
N ARG A 204 5.92 3.63 -15.06
CA ARG A 204 7.01 4.24 -15.82
C ARG A 204 8.21 3.28 -15.98
N LYS A 205 9.15 3.66 -16.83
CA LYS A 205 10.41 2.91 -17.09
C LYS A 205 10.20 1.45 -17.49
N GLY A 206 9.04 1.11 -18.06
CA GLY A 206 8.78 -0.25 -18.51
C GLY A 206 8.57 -1.29 -17.39
N TYR A 207 8.32 -0.86 -16.14
CA TYR A 207 8.11 -1.76 -15.01
C TYR A 207 6.79 -2.52 -15.01
N GLY A 208 6.08 -2.46 -16.14
CA GLY A 208 4.93 -3.31 -16.43
C GLY A 208 3.58 -2.68 -16.08
N LYS A 209 2.53 -3.41 -16.41
CA LYS A 209 1.14 -3.04 -16.11
C LYS A 209 0.79 -3.37 -14.66
N ARG A 210 -0.15 -2.62 -14.12
CA ARG A 210 -0.76 -2.86 -12.80
C ARG A 210 -2.26 -2.70 -12.90
N VAL A 211 -2.95 -3.41 -12.02
CA VAL A 211 -4.38 -3.33 -11.85
C VAL A 211 -4.69 -3.21 -10.37
N ILE A 212 -5.51 -2.24 -10.03
CA ILE A 212 -6.14 -2.14 -8.71
C ILE A 212 -7.57 -2.59 -8.87
N SER A 213 -7.93 -3.70 -8.24
CA SER A 213 -9.30 -4.21 -8.22
C SER A 213 -9.99 -3.82 -6.92
N ILE A 214 -11.19 -3.25 -7.03
CA ILE A 214 -12.03 -2.88 -5.91
C ILE A 214 -13.15 -3.90 -5.80
N ALA A 215 -13.23 -4.58 -4.67
CA ALA A 215 -14.26 -5.58 -4.39
C ALA A 215 -14.99 -5.26 -3.07
N THR A 216 -16.27 -5.65 -2.98
CA THR A 216 -17.09 -5.50 -1.78
C THR A 216 -17.69 -6.84 -1.41
N PRO A 217 -18.04 -7.10 -0.14
CA PRO A 217 -18.86 -8.24 0.24
C PRO A 217 -20.16 -8.28 -0.56
N SER A 218 -20.57 -9.49 -1.00
CA SER A 218 -21.82 -9.74 -1.75
C SER A 218 -23.07 -9.60 -0.89
#